data_550178cf52095500694d3432fb0ec7b8
#
_entry.id   550178cf52095500694d3432fb0ec7b8
#
_cell.length_a   1.000
_cell.length_b   1.000
_cell.length_c   1.000
_cell.angle_alpha   90.00
_cell.angle_beta   90.00
_cell.angle_gamma   90.00
#
_symmetry.space_group_name_H-M   'P 1'
#
loop_
_entity.id
_entity.type
_entity.pdbx_description
1 polymer ?
#
loop_
_entity_poly.entity_id
_entity_poly.type
_entity_poly.pdbx_seq_one_letter_code
_entity_poly.pdbx_strand_id
1 'polypeptide(L)'
;MKFIKLTVFLLIVTACHNNKPVQKTIKEDVIYLSNDSLEGRQTGSKGELKAAKYIAQRFEDLGLQPKGTNGFFQEFSFKPKTNPHQKVNYTVKNGDSTITGTNVVGFIDNQAENTVIIGAHYDHLGYGAEGSLYRGETKQIHNGADDNASGVGVLLNLAQKLKDSNKSNNYLFITFSGEEMGLLGSNYYAKNPTVSNDKANYMINMDMVGRLKADSTLAVYGVGTSPIFKQTLKAHNNKFKLV
;
A
#
# COMPACT_ATOMS: atom_id res chain seq x y z
N MET A 1 6.08 -34.89 -65.91
CA MET A 1 6.77 -34.43 -64.69
C MET A 1 5.75 -33.80 -63.74
N LYS A 2 5.43 -34.48 -62.65
CA LYS A 2 4.47 -33.99 -61.63
C LYS A 2 5.31 -33.35 -60.51
N PHE A 3 5.16 -32.06 -60.26
CA PHE A 3 5.80 -31.35 -59.15
C PHE A 3 4.93 -31.55 -57.90
N ILE A 4 5.50 -32.21 -56.89
CA ILE A 4 4.93 -32.35 -55.55
C ILE A 4 5.31 -31.06 -54.80
N LYS A 5 4.31 -30.22 -54.43
CA LYS A 5 4.48 -29.08 -53.53
C LYS A 5 4.50 -29.61 -52.11
N LEU A 6 5.67 -29.57 -51.47
CA LEU A 6 5.83 -29.88 -50.06
C LEU A 6 5.50 -28.62 -49.22
N THR A 7 4.34 -28.63 -48.55
CA THR A 7 3.93 -27.59 -47.65
C THR A 7 4.50 -27.91 -46.26
N VAL A 8 5.52 -27.17 -45.82
CA VAL A 8 6.07 -27.27 -44.45
C VAL A 8 5.17 -26.49 -43.50
N PHE A 9 4.52 -27.19 -42.60
CA PHE A 9 3.72 -26.62 -41.52
C PHE A 9 4.65 -26.33 -40.33
N LEU A 10 4.97 -25.04 -40.08
CA LEU A 10 5.78 -24.60 -38.95
C LEU A 10 4.89 -24.55 -37.71
N LEU A 11 4.94 -25.55 -36.84
CA LEU A 11 4.31 -25.54 -35.53
C LEU A 11 5.07 -24.60 -34.60
N ILE A 12 4.53 -23.40 -34.37
CA ILE A 12 5.03 -22.50 -33.32
C ILE A 12 4.48 -23.01 -31.99
N VAL A 13 5.33 -23.73 -31.25
CA VAL A 13 5.04 -24.10 -29.86
C VAL A 13 5.32 -22.88 -28.99
N THR A 14 4.28 -22.13 -28.64
CA THR A 14 4.36 -21.09 -27.60
C THR A 14 4.43 -21.80 -26.25
N ALA A 15 5.65 -21.96 -25.71
CA ALA A 15 5.85 -22.41 -24.34
C ALA A 15 5.34 -21.30 -23.40
N CYS A 16 4.10 -21.44 -22.89
CA CYS A 16 3.64 -20.67 -21.76
C CYS A 16 4.52 -21.05 -20.56
N HIS A 17 5.49 -20.20 -20.22
CA HIS A 17 6.18 -20.29 -18.93
C HIS A 17 5.15 -19.93 -17.84
N ASN A 18 4.56 -20.93 -17.23
CA ASN A 18 3.80 -20.79 -15.99
C ASN A 18 4.79 -20.55 -14.84
N ASN A 19 5.39 -19.37 -14.80
CA ASN A 19 6.06 -18.91 -13.58
C ASN A 19 4.99 -18.64 -12.54
N LYS A 20 4.75 -19.58 -11.62
CA LYS A 20 3.97 -19.29 -10.43
C LYS A 20 4.62 -18.09 -9.75
N PRO A 21 3.85 -17.03 -9.44
CA PRO A 21 4.39 -15.86 -8.76
C PRO A 21 5.08 -16.31 -7.46
N VAL A 22 6.30 -15.83 -7.24
CA VAL A 22 7.05 -16.13 -6.02
C VAL A 22 6.26 -15.56 -4.84
N GLN A 23 5.75 -16.43 -3.99
CA GLN A 23 5.04 -16.03 -2.78
C GLN A 23 6.07 -15.48 -1.79
N LYS A 24 6.07 -14.16 -1.62
CA LYS A 24 6.88 -13.50 -0.59
C LYS A 24 6.15 -13.51 0.75
N THR A 25 6.93 -13.61 1.81
CA THR A 25 6.46 -13.53 3.20
C THR A 25 6.38 -12.07 3.66
N ILE A 26 5.61 -11.81 4.71
CA ILE A 26 5.58 -10.49 5.38
C ILE A 26 7.00 -10.04 5.76
N LYS A 27 7.83 -10.97 6.26
CA LYS A 27 9.21 -10.68 6.64
C LYS A 27 10.05 -10.17 5.46
N GLU A 28 9.93 -10.79 4.29
CA GLU A 28 10.67 -10.38 3.09
C GLU A 28 10.22 -9.00 2.60
N ASP A 29 8.91 -8.72 2.63
CA ASP A 29 8.38 -7.41 2.29
C ASP A 29 8.87 -6.33 3.27
N VAL A 30 8.86 -6.61 4.58
CA VAL A 30 9.37 -5.68 5.61
C VAL A 30 10.88 -5.44 5.45
N ILE A 31 11.69 -6.50 5.25
CA ILE A 31 13.14 -6.38 5.04
C ILE A 31 13.44 -5.50 3.82
N TYR A 32 12.71 -5.67 2.73
CA TYR A 32 12.89 -4.83 1.55
C TYR A 32 12.52 -3.38 1.83
N LEU A 33 11.32 -3.14 2.36
CA LEU A 33 10.80 -1.79 2.58
C LEU A 33 11.59 -1.01 3.64
N SER A 34 12.19 -1.68 4.63
CA SER A 34 13.02 -1.03 5.65
C SER A 34 14.51 -1.02 5.31
N ASN A 35 14.90 -1.37 4.09
CA ASN A 35 16.30 -1.39 3.69
C ASN A 35 16.86 0.03 3.51
N ASP A 36 18.13 0.24 3.89
CA ASP A 36 18.83 1.53 3.77
C ASP A 36 18.84 2.10 2.35
N SER A 37 18.79 1.24 1.32
CA SER A 37 18.73 1.66 -0.08
C SER A 37 17.46 2.44 -0.45
N LEU A 38 16.44 2.39 0.41
CA LEU A 38 15.22 3.19 0.28
C LEU A 38 15.28 4.49 1.10
N GLU A 39 16.40 4.77 1.76
CA GLU A 39 16.70 6.05 2.42
C GLU A 39 15.57 6.53 3.34
N GLY A 40 14.87 5.59 4.01
CA GLY A 40 13.75 5.88 4.90
C GLY A 40 12.48 6.40 4.19
N ARG A 41 12.33 6.20 2.91
CA ARG A 41 11.09 6.39 2.11
C ARG A 41 10.38 7.73 2.31
N GLN A 42 11.12 8.82 2.54
CA GLN A 42 10.51 10.14 2.72
C GLN A 42 9.68 10.51 1.48
N THR A 43 8.48 11.02 1.71
CA THR A 43 7.57 11.48 0.65
C THR A 43 8.26 12.41 -0.35
N GLY A 44 8.12 12.12 -1.64
CA GLY A 44 8.75 12.85 -2.75
C GLY A 44 10.22 12.47 -2.99
N SER A 45 10.79 11.54 -2.23
CA SER A 45 12.17 11.09 -2.41
C SER A 45 12.31 9.96 -3.43
N LYS A 46 13.55 9.72 -3.88
CA LYS A 46 13.85 8.53 -4.69
C LYS A 46 13.60 7.23 -3.93
N GLY A 47 13.77 7.23 -2.63
CA GLY A 47 13.50 6.08 -1.76
C GLY A 47 12.02 5.73 -1.74
N GLU A 48 11.14 6.72 -1.59
CA GLU A 48 9.70 6.53 -1.70
C GLU A 48 9.30 5.96 -3.07
N LEU A 49 9.81 6.52 -4.16
CA LEU A 49 9.50 6.03 -5.50
C LEU A 49 9.94 4.57 -5.73
N LYS A 50 11.09 4.16 -5.17
CA LYS A 50 11.52 2.75 -5.19
C LYS A 50 10.55 1.86 -4.42
N ALA A 51 10.08 2.30 -3.25
CA ALA A 51 9.09 1.57 -2.46
C ALA A 51 7.75 1.46 -3.20
N ALA A 52 7.25 2.56 -3.80
CA ALA A 52 6.04 2.55 -4.61
C ALA A 52 6.12 1.55 -5.77
N LYS A 53 7.23 1.53 -6.50
CA LYS A 53 7.46 0.58 -7.59
C LYS A 53 7.51 -0.86 -7.10
N TYR A 54 8.13 -1.11 -5.95
CA TYR A 54 8.14 -2.44 -5.34
C TYR A 54 6.72 -2.91 -5.01
N ILE A 55 5.92 -2.06 -4.36
CA ILE A 55 4.54 -2.39 -4.00
C ILE A 55 3.68 -2.63 -5.25
N ALA A 56 3.82 -1.78 -6.28
CA ALA A 56 3.12 -1.96 -7.55
C ALA A 56 3.49 -3.29 -8.21
N GLN A 57 4.77 -3.67 -8.23
CA GLN A 57 5.23 -4.98 -8.74
C GLN A 57 4.63 -6.13 -7.93
N ARG A 58 4.56 -6.00 -6.59
CA ARG A 58 3.90 -7.00 -5.74
C ARG A 58 2.41 -7.15 -6.08
N PHE A 59 1.70 -6.04 -6.32
CA PHE A 59 0.30 -6.09 -6.75
C PHE A 59 0.15 -6.76 -8.12
N GLU A 60 1.05 -6.46 -9.07
CA GLU A 60 1.07 -7.10 -10.39
C GLU A 60 1.35 -8.61 -10.29
N ASP A 61 2.38 -9.02 -9.53
CA ASP A 61 2.73 -10.42 -9.30
C ASP A 61 1.57 -11.21 -8.67
N LEU A 62 0.78 -10.56 -7.81
CA LEU A 62 -0.42 -11.10 -7.22
C LEU A 62 -1.63 -11.08 -8.18
N GLY A 63 -1.52 -10.42 -9.34
CA GLY A 63 -2.57 -10.30 -10.34
C GLY A 63 -3.73 -9.37 -9.92
N LEU A 64 -3.46 -8.35 -9.11
CA LEU A 64 -4.42 -7.30 -8.83
C LEU A 64 -4.62 -6.42 -10.07
N GLN A 65 -5.83 -5.88 -10.20
CA GLN A 65 -6.09 -4.88 -11.22
C GLN A 65 -5.49 -3.52 -10.81
N PRO A 66 -4.79 -2.82 -11.71
CA PRO A 66 -4.32 -1.47 -11.44
C PRO A 66 -5.52 -0.50 -11.37
N LYS A 67 -5.58 0.30 -10.32
CA LYS A 67 -6.64 1.30 -10.09
C LYS A 67 -6.08 2.66 -9.63
N GLY A 68 -4.83 2.97 -9.94
CA GLY A 68 -4.32 4.33 -9.85
C GLY A 68 -4.81 5.20 -11.01
N THR A 69 -4.36 6.44 -11.08
CA THR A 69 -4.60 7.32 -12.25
C THR A 69 -3.67 6.97 -13.42
N ASN A 70 -2.54 6.33 -13.12
CA ASN A 70 -1.58 5.80 -14.09
C ASN A 70 -1.13 4.41 -13.63
N GLY A 71 -1.75 3.36 -14.17
CA GLY A 71 -1.52 2.00 -13.71
C GLY A 71 -1.90 1.83 -12.23
N PHE A 72 -0.95 1.39 -11.41
CA PHE A 72 -1.15 1.30 -9.96
C PHE A 72 -0.95 2.63 -9.23
N PHE A 73 -0.39 3.67 -9.88
CA PHE A 73 0.02 4.90 -9.23
C PHE A 73 -1.07 5.98 -9.29
N GLN A 74 -1.30 6.63 -8.15
CA GLN A 74 -2.04 7.88 -8.05
C GLN A 74 -1.10 8.93 -7.48
N GLU A 75 -0.52 9.74 -8.38
CA GLU A 75 0.36 10.84 -8.00
C GLU A 75 -0.46 12.05 -7.55
N PHE A 76 0.07 12.76 -6.56
CA PHE A 76 -0.47 14.02 -6.10
C PHE A 76 0.67 14.97 -5.73
N SER A 77 0.53 16.22 -6.13
CA SER A 77 1.52 17.25 -5.81
C SER A 77 0.95 18.24 -4.81
N PHE A 78 1.78 18.72 -3.92
CA PHE A 78 1.40 19.69 -2.89
C PHE A 78 2.56 20.65 -2.61
N LYS A 79 2.22 21.83 -2.07
CA LYS A 79 3.22 22.79 -1.63
C LYS A 79 3.73 22.42 -0.23
N PRO A 80 5.07 22.43 -0.02
CA PRO A 80 5.63 22.26 1.31
C PRO A 80 4.97 23.25 2.29
N LYS A 81 4.69 22.79 3.51
CA LYS A 81 4.19 23.68 4.56
C LYS A 81 5.32 24.58 5.04
N THR A 82 5.06 25.86 5.13
CA THR A 82 5.96 26.83 5.80
C THR A 82 5.64 26.96 7.29
N ASN A 83 4.46 26.47 7.70
CA ASN A 83 4.00 26.43 9.08
C ASN A 83 3.28 25.07 9.31
N PRO A 84 3.62 24.29 10.36
CA PRO A 84 3.02 22.97 10.61
C PRO A 84 1.48 23.04 10.84
N HIS A 85 0.95 24.19 11.28
CA HIS A 85 -0.49 24.38 11.49
C HIS A 85 -1.27 24.74 10.21
N GLN A 86 -0.60 25.01 9.10
CA GLN A 86 -1.29 25.28 7.84
C GLN A 86 -1.91 24.00 7.24
N LYS A 87 -3.10 24.17 6.65
CA LYS A 87 -3.68 23.13 5.79
C LYS A 87 -2.83 22.96 4.54
N VAL A 88 -2.65 21.74 4.12
CA VAL A 88 -1.91 21.44 2.87
C VAL A 88 -2.66 22.01 1.67
N ASN A 89 -1.90 22.59 0.75
CA ASN A 89 -2.45 23.11 -0.48
C ASN A 89 -2.01 22.24 -1.66
N TYR A 90 -2.97 21.55 -2.26
CA TYR A 90 -2.79 20.75 -3.48
C TYR A 90 -2.91 21.57 -4.77
N THR A 91 -3.25 22.86 -4.68
CA THR A 91 -3.29 23.74 -5.86
C THR A 91 -1.88 24.22 -6.19
N VAL A 92 -1.30 23.65 -7.22
CA VAL A 92 0.04 23.94 -7.69
C VAL A 92 -0.04 24.84 -8.92
N LYS A 93 0.77 25.90 -8.93
CA LYS A 93 0.93 26.81 -10.10
C LYS A 93 2.32 26.61 -10.71
N ASN A 94 2.47 27.03 -11.96
CA ASN A 94 3.78 27.04 -12.62
C ASN A 94 4.78 27.89 -11.83
N GLY A 95 5.96 27.30 -11.50
CA GLY A 95 6.99 27.96 -10.71
C GLY A 95 6.90 27.72 -9.18
N ASP A 96 5.86 27.05 -8.70
CA ASP A 96 5.79 26.68 -7.27
C ASP A 96 6.82 25.59 -6.93
N SER A 97 7.42 25.70 -5.75
CA SER A 97 8.13 24.55 -5.16
C SER A 97 7.10 23.51 -4.72
N THR A 98 7.26 22.27 -5.19
CA THR A 98 6.30 21.19 -4.92
C THR A 98 6.99 19.91 -4.49
N ILE A 99 6.25 19.12 -3.71
CA ILE A 99 6.57 17.73 -3.40
C ILE A 99 5.50 16.87 -4.08
N THR A 100 5.90 15.78 -4.71
CA THR A 100 4.97 14.81 -5.29
C THR A 100 5.04 13.52 -4.50
N GLY A 101 3.92 13.14 -3.90
CA GLY A 101 3.72 11.83 -3.27
C GLY A 101 2.96 10.90 -4.22
N THR A 102 3.01 9.60 -3.98
CA THR A 102 2.42 8.59 -4.86
C THR A 102 1.68 7.53 -4.07
N ASN A 103 0.35 7.54 -4.06
CA ASN A 103 -0.42 6.40 -3.56
C ASN A 103 -0.30 5.22 -4.55
N VAL A 104 -0.27 3.98 -4.04
CA VAL A 104 -0.30 2.79 -4.88
C VAL A 104 -1.61 2.05 -4.65
N VAL A 105 -2.38 1.82 -5.74
CA VAL A 105 -3.77 1.38 -5.69
C VAL A 105 -3.96 0.11 -6.50
N GLY A 106 -4.33 -0.98 -5.84
CA GLY A 106 -4.61 -2.28 -6.45
C GLY A 106 -6.01 -2.77 -6.09
N PHE A 107 -6.63 -3.57 -6.95
CA PHE A 107 -8.00 -4.01 -6.78
C PHE A 107 -8.19 -5.49 -7.09
N ILE A 108 -8.96 -6.17 -6.27
CA ILE A 108 -9.49 -7.51 -6.54
C ILE A 108 -10.98 -7.37 -6.85
N ASP A 109 -11.35 -7.61 -8.10
CA ASP A 109 -12.71 -7.59 -8.55
C ASP A 109 -13.31 -9.01 -8.44
N ASN A 110 -14.15 -9.20 -7.48
CA ASN A 110 -14.95 -10.42 -7.32
C ASN A 110 -16.37 -10.28 -7.87
N GLN A 111 -16.66 -9.15 -8.55
CA GLN A 111 -18.01 -8.80 -9.02
C GLN A 111 -19.03 -8.73 -7.87
N ALA A 112 -18.56 -8.43 -6.67
CA ALA A 112 -19.38 -8.30 -5.48
C ALA A 112 -20.05 -6.92 -5.43
N GLU A 113 -21.14 -6.83 -4.66
CA GLU A 113 -21.87 -5.56 -4.47
C GLU A 113 -21.04 -4.54 -3.70
N ASN A 114 -20.34 -4.99 -2.66
CA ASN A 114 -19.62 -4.13 -1.74
C ASN A 114 -18.11 -4.25 -1.89
N THR A 115 -17.40 -3.19 -1.50
CA THR A 115 -15.94 -3.12 -1.50
C THR A 115 -15.42 -2.91 -0.08
N VAL A 116 -14.45 -3.71 0.33
CA VAL A 116 -13.67 -3.48 1.55
C VAL A 116 -12.37 -2.78 1.17
N ILE A 117 -12.06 -1.68 1.85
CA ILE A 117 -10.81 -0.94 1.65
C ILE A 117 -9.78 -1.42 2.68
N ILE A 118 -8.58 -1.75 2.23
CA ILE A 118 -7.45 -2.15 3.07
C ILE A 118 -6.31 -1.19 2.83
N GLY A 119 -5.91 -0.46 3.86
CA GLY A 119 -4.93 0.61 3.80
C GLY A 119 -3.72 0.40 4.70
N ALA A 120 -2.61 0.99 4.31
CA ALA A 120 -1.42 1.22 5.13
C ALA A 120 -0.62 2.37 4.49
N HIS A 121 0.06 3.22 5.26
CA HIS A 121 1.02 4.13 4.66
C HIS A 121 2.36 3.43 4.45
N TYR A 122 3.15 3.92 3.50
CA TYR A 122 4.44 3.31 3.17
C TYR A 122 5.60 4.31 3.17
N ASP A 123 5.31 5.61 3.24
CA ASP A 123 6.32 6.64 3.49
C ASP A 123 6.82 6.59 4.94
N HIS A 124 7.98 7.21 5.18
CA HIS A 124 8.51 7.40 6.52
C HIS A 124 9.43 8.64 6.56
N LEU A 125 10.18 8.83 7.63
CA LEU A 125 10.85 10.09 7.98
C LEU A 125 12.16 10.36 7.21
N GLY A 126 12.59 9.47 6.31
CA GLY A 126 13.83 9.66 5.57
C GLY A 126 15.05 9.74 6.49
N TYR A 127 15.76 10.84 6.41
CA TYR A 127 16.90 11.15 7.31
C TYR A 127 16.48 11.92 8.57
N GLY A 128 15.19 11.97 8.88
CA GLY A 128 14.68 12.55 10.12
C GLY A 128 14.72 14.06 10.19
N ALA A 129 14.58 14.76 9.05
CA ALA A 129 14.59 16.23 9.03
C ALA A 129 13.38 16.83 9.74
N GLU A 130 12.20 16.20 9.63
CA GLU A 130 10.95 16.58 10.30
C GLU A 130 10.34 15.35 10.98
N GLY A 131 9.62 15.54 12.07
CA GLY A 131 8.89 14.47 12.78
C GLY A 131 9.74 13.54 13.64
N SER A 132 11.07 13.49 13.45
CA SER A 132 11.95 12.58 14.17
C SER A 132 12.14 12.98 15.64
N LEU A 133 12.14 11.97 16.52
CA LEU A 133 12.54 12.10 17.92
C LEU A 133 14.04 11.92 18.12
N TYR A 134 14.79 11.57 17.08
CA TYR A 134 16.26 11.45 17.15
C TYR A 134 16.90 12.80 17.43
N ARG A 135 17.85 12.82 18.38
CA ARG A 135 18.53 14.04 18.84
C ARG A 135 20.05 13.98 18.68
N GLY A 136 20.55 12.99 17.92
CA GLY A 136 21.96 12.88 17.60
C GLY A 136 22.43 13.94 16.60
N GLU A 137 23.75 14.17 16.54
CA GLU A 137 24.36 15.19 15.68
C GLU A 137 24.47 14.76 14.21
N THR A 138 24.49 13.44 13.94
CA THR A 138 24.62 12.90 12.58
C THR A 138 23.27 12.49 12.03
N LYS A 139 23.05 12.79 10.74
CA LYS A 139 21.85 12.30 10.03
C LYS A 139 21.84 10.79 10.02
N GLN A 140 20.72 10.20 10.39
CA GLN A 140 20.50 8.76 10.39
C GLN A 140 19.30 8.42 9.50
N ILE A 141 19.37 7.27 8.80
CA ILE A 141 18.24 6.75 8.07
C ILE A 141 17.20 6.23 9.07
N HIS A 142 15.97 6.71 8.94
CA HIS A 142 14.83 6.19 9.68
C HIS A 142 14.20 5.09 8.82
N ASN A 143 14.54 3.84 9.10
CA ASN A 143 14.18 2.70 8.24
C ASN A 143 12.67 2.39 8.26
N GLY A 144 11.95 2.76 9.32
CA GLY A 144 10.50 2.58 9.39
C GLY A 144 10.04 1.13 9.23
N ALA A 145 10.68 0.18 9.95
CA ALA A 145 10.33 -1.24 9.82
C ALA A 145 8.97 -1.55 10.42
N ASP A 146 8.68 -1.01 11.63
CA ASP A 146 7.36 -1.10 12.25
C ASP A 146 6.44 -0.02 11.70
N ASP A 147 6.90 1.20 11.64
CA ASP A 147 6.25 2.39 11.09
C ASP A 147 6.79 2.71 9.67
N ASN A 148 6.14 2.34 8.53
CA ASN A 148 5.01 1.40 8.59
C ASN A 148 5.20 0.29 7.53
N ALA A 149 6.46 -0.19 7.36
CA ALA A 149 6.69 -1.36 6.51
C ALA A 149 5.93 -2.61 7.01
N SER A 150 5.67 -2.69 8.34
CA SER A 150 4.90 -3.78 8.93
C SER A 150 3.46 -3.80 8.42
N GLY A 151 2.78 -2.66 8.42
CA GLY A 151 1.41 -2.53 7.89
C GLY A 151 1.34 -2.86 6.41
N VAL A 152 2.31 -2.38 5.60
CA VAL A 152 2.38 -2.71 4.18
C VAL A 152 2.62 -4.20 3.94
N GLY A 153 3.53 -4.83 4.70
CA GLY A 153 3.78 -6.27 4.59
C GLY A 153 2.54 -7.11 4.89
N VAL A 154 1.76 -6.72 5.92
CA VAL A 154 0.48 -7.38 6.23
C VAL A 154 -0.55 -7.12 5.13
N LEU A 155 -0.65 -5.91 4.59
CA LEU A 155 -1.53 -5.57 3.48
C LEU A 155 -1.26 -6.45 2.25
N LEU A 156 0.01 -6.60 1.85
CA LEU A 156 0.42 -7.45 0.74
C LEU A 156 0.08 -8.93 0.97
N ASN A 157 0.27 -9.42 2.21
CA ASN A 157 -0.10 -10.78 2.58
C ASN A 157 -1.62 -10.99 2.58
N LEU A 158 -2.40 -9.99 3.01
CA LEU A 158 -3.87 -10.03 2.90
C LEU A 158 -4.32 -10.05 1.44
N ALA A 159 -3.69 -9.26 0.56
CA ALA A 159 -3.98 -9.29 -0.87
C ALA A 159 -3.77 -10.71 -1.46
N GLN A 160 -2.65 -11.34 -1.10
CA GLN A 160 -2.36 -12.72 -1.50
C GLN A 160 -3.41 -13.73 -1.01
N LYS A 161 -3.84 -13.61 0.25
CA LYS A 161 -4.83 -14.53 0.84
C LYS A 161 -6.25 -14.31 0.31
N LEU A 162 -6.66 -13.05 0.16
CA LEU A 162 -8.03 -12.70 -0.23
C LEU A 162 -8.31 -12.96 -1.70
N LYS A 163 -7.28 -12.92 -2.55
CA LYS A 163 -7.39 -13.21 -3.99
C LYS A 163 -8.10 -14.54 -4.27
N ASP A 164 -7.77 -15.58 -3.53
CA ASP A 164 -8.23 -16.94 -3.81
C ASP A 164 -9.27 -17.46 -2.81
N SER A 165 -9.54 -16.74 -1.71
CA SER A 165 -10.31 -17.32 -0.59
C SER A 165 -11.67 -16.70 -0.35
N ASN A 166 -11.85 -15.38 -0.46
CA ASN A 166 -13.10 -14.72 -0.11
C ASN A 166 -13.64 -13.89 -1.27
N LYS A 167 -14.77 -14.31 -1.81
CA LYS A 167 -15.46 -13.70 -2.96
C LYS A 167 -16.66 -12.83 -2.56
N SER A 168 -16.95 -12.69 -1.27
CA SER A 168 -18.13 -11.97 -0.79
C SER A 168 -18.04 -10.44 -0.96
N ASN A 169 -16.83 -9.92 -1.13
CA ASN A 169 -16.58 -8.50 -1.36
C ASN A 169 -15.55 -8.33 -2.47
N ASN A 170 -15.53 -7.16 -3.09
CA ASN A 170 -14.35 -6.65 -3.77
C ASN A 170 -13.36 -6.12 -2.73
N TYR A 171 -12.08 -6.06 -3.08
CA TYR A 171 -11.05 -5.56 -2.17
C TYR A 171 -10.22 -4.48 -2.86
N LEU A 172 -10.18 -3.31 -2.25
CA LEU A 172 -9.39 -2.18 -2.69
C LEU A 172 -8.19 -2.00 -1.73
N PHE A 173 -7.00 -2.26 -2.25
CA PHE A 173 -5.76 -2.11 -1.50
C PHE A 173 -5.11 -0.78 -1.86
N ILE A 174 -4.84 0.03 -0.84
CA ILE A 174 -4.22 1.33 -1.03
C ILE A 174 -3.03 1.45 -0.07
N THR A 175 -1.84 1.68 -0.62
CA THR A 175 -0.72 2.14 0.20
C THR A 175 -0.57 3.64 0.00
N PHE A 176 -0.66 4.37 1.12
CA PHE A 176 -0.68 5.83 1.11
C PHE A 176 0.73 6.40 1.25
N SER A 177 0.97 7.50 0.56
CA SER A 177 2.14 8.34 0.71
C SER A 177 1.79 9.58 1.54
N GLY A 178 2.80 10.19 2.18
CA GLY A 178 2.66 11.45 2.88
C GLY A 178 1.82 11.38 4.15
N GLU A 179 1.77 10.23 4.80
CA GLU A 179 1.15 10.07 6.11
C GLU A 179 1.88 10.92 7.15
N GLU A 180 3.20 10.76 7.24
CA GLU A 180 4.11 11.44 8.15
C GLU A 180 4.10 12.97 8.01
N MET A 181 3.67 13.46 6.86
CA MET A 181 3.49 14.90 6.58
C MET A 181 2.06 15.39 6.86
N GLY A 182 1.21 14.54 7.45
CA GLY A 182 -0.16 14.85 7.88
C GLY A 182 -1.25 14.26 6.99
N LEU A 183 -1.22 12.96 6.77
CA LEU A 183 -2.25 12.16 6.10
C LEU A 183 -2.50 12.61 4.65
N LEU A 184 -1.46 13.05 3.92
CA LEU A 184 -1.64 13.74 2.64
C LEU A 184 -2.25 12.85 1.57
N GLY A 185 -1.71 11.65 1.38
CA GLY A 185 -2.16 10.73 0.34
C GLY A 185 -3.55 10.20 0.60
N SER A 186 -3.89 9.86 1.84
CA SER A 186 -5.23 9.41 2.20
C SER A 186 -6.27 10.51 2.04
N ASN A 187 -5.96 11.76 2.45
CA ASN A 187 -6.78 12.93 2.22
C ASN A 187 -6.98 13.23 0.72
N TYR A 188 -5.92 13.05 -0.09
CA TYR A 188 -6.02 13.23 -1.53
C TYR A 188 -6.92 12.16 -2.15
N TYR A 189 -6.71 10.88 -1.79
CA TYR A 189 -7.53 9.78 -2.28
C TYR A 189 -9.01 9.95 -1.93
N ALA A 190 -9.31 10.34 -0.69
CA ALA A 190 -10.70 10.54 -0.25
C ALA A 190 -11.44 11.62 -1.07
N LYS A 191 -10.72 12.63 -1.57
CA LYS A 191 -11.28 13.71 -2.41
C LYS A 191 -11.26 13.36 -3.91
N ASN A 192 -10.35 12.49 -4.33
CA ASN A 192 -10.14 12.09 -5.72
C ASN A 192 -10.09 10.57 -5.83
N PRO A 193 -11.14 9.85 -5.45
CA PRO A 193 -11.14 8.39 -5.45
C PRO A 193 -11.03 7.87 -6.88
N THR A 194 -10.17 6.88 -7.10
CA THR A 194 -10.00 6.21 -8.40
C THR A 194 -10.95 5.04 -8.58
N VAL A 195 -11.49 4.53 -7.47
CA VAL A 195 -12.63 3.60 -7.41
C VAL A 195 -13.72 4.27 -6.60
N SER A 196 -14.98 4.24 -7.08
CA SER A 196 -16.08 4.89 -6.36
C SER A 196 -16.19 4.40 -4.92
N ASN A 197 -16.36 5.34 -4.01
CA ASN A 197 -16.58 5.05 -2.59
C ASN A 197 -18.04 4.70 -2.26
N ASP A 198 -18.97 4.78 -3.23
CA ASP A 198 -20.41 4.59 -2.99
C ASP A 198 -20.75 3.18 -2.49
N LYS A 199 -19.89 2.22 -2.85
CA LYS A 199 -20.02 0.82 -2.42
C LYS A 199 -18.97 0.42 -1.38
N ALA A 200 -18.23 1.37 -0.82
CA ALA A 200 -17.31 1.09 0.26
C ALA A 200 -18.07 0.73 1.53
N ASN A 201 -17.90 -0.52 1.98
CA ASN A 201 -18.58 -1.02 3.18
C ASN A 201 -17.86 -0.55 4.44
N TYR A 202 -16.56 -0.79 4.51
CA TYR A 202 -15.69 -0.32 5.59
C TYR A 202 -14.23 -0.32 5.14
N MET A 203 -13.40 0.32 5.95
CA MET A 203 -11.95 0.36 5.76
C MET A 203 -11.24 -0.23 6.98
N ILE A 204 -10.19 -1.00 6.72
CA ILE A 204 -9.20 -1.41 7.71
C ILE A 204 -7.89 -0.73 7.34
N ASN A 205 -7.36 0.11 8.23
CA ASN A 205 -6.03 0.69 8.09
C ASN A 205 -5.09 0.06 9.11
N MET A 206 -3.90 -0.30 8.65
CA MET A 206 -2.88 -0.95 9.49
C MET A 206 -1.69 -0.02 9.63
N ASP A 207 -1.32 0.20 10.89
CA ASP A 207 -0.22 1.06 11.25
C ASP A 207 0.49 0.48 12.47
N MET A 208 1.82 0.29 12.37
CA MET A 208 2.67 -0.25 13.42
C MET A 208 2.18 -1.61 13.98
N VAL A 209 1.97 -2.58 13.10
CA VAL A 209 1.45 -3.92 13.46
C VAL A 209 2.54 -4.99 13.67
N GLY A 210 3.81 -4.59 13.62
CA GLY A 210 4.95 -5.50 13.73
C GLY A 210 5.43 -5.75 15.17
N ARG A 211 4.94 -4.99 16.16
CA ARG A 211 5.43 -5.05 17.54
C ARG A 211 4.29 -5.19 18.55
N LEU A 212 3.85 -6.42 18.74
CA LEU A 212 2.91 -6.70 19.82
C LEU A 212 3.61 -6.53 21.18
N LYS A 213 2.98 -5.82 22.12
CA LYS A 213 3.49 -5.67 23.48
C LYS A 213 3.52 -7.01 24.23
N ALA A 214 4.38 -7.11 25.25
CA ALA A 214 4.51 -8.32 26.06
C ALA A 214 3.19 -8.74 26.76
N ASP A 215 2.32 -7.76 27.05
CA ASP A 215 0.99 -7.98 27.61
C ASP A 215 -0.08 -8.36 26.56
N SER A 216 0.34 -8.58 25.31
CA SER A 216 -0.53 -8.92 24.18
C SER A 216 -1.57 -7.84 23.82
N THR A 217 -1.31 -6.57 24.17
CA THR A 217 -2.21 -5.45 23.86
C THR A 217 -2.15 -5.10 22.37
N LEU A 218 -3.32 -5.07 21.72
CA LEU A 218 -3.51 -4.56 20.37
C LEU A 218 -4.48 -3.38 20.41
N ALA A 219 -4.02 -2.19 20.01
CA ALA A 219 -4.88 -1.02 19.92
C ALA A 219 -5.72 -1.06 18.63
N VAL A 220 -7.04 -0.97 18.75
CA VAL A 220 -7.96 -0.87 17.60
C VAL A 220 -8.78 0.40 17.76
N TYR A 221 -8.60 1.34 16.82
CA TYR A 221 -9.32 2.61 16.79
C TYR A 221 -10.53 2.53 15.87
N GLY A 222 -11.47 3.47 16.03
CA GLY A 222 -12.64 3.57 15.16
C GLY A 222 -13.73 2.53 15.41
N VAL A 223 -13.64 1.72 16.48
CA VAL A 223 -14.65 0.68 16.80
C VAL A 223 -16.05 1.24 17.03
N GLY A 224 -16.17 2.52 17.36
CA GLY A 224 -17.45 3.22 17.53
C GLY A 224 -18.10 3.67 16.21
N THR A 225 -17.43 3.54 15.07
CA THR A 225 -17.98 3.94 13.76
C THR A 225 -19.00 2.95 13.21
N SER A 226 -19.05 1.73 13.77
CA SER A 226 -20.11 0.76 13.46
C SER A 226 -20.51 -0.02 14.71
N PRO A 227 -21.82 -0.23 14.95
CA PRO A 227 -22.29 -0.96 16.13
C PRO A 227 -21.83 -2.40 16.21
N ILE A 228 -21.51 -3.02 15.06
CA ILE A 228 -21.08 -4.43 15.00
C ILE A 228 -19.59 -4.64 15.26
N PHE A 229 -18.73 -3.61 15.10
CA PHE A 229 -17.26 -3.79 15.16
C PHE A 229 -16.79 -4.32 16.49
N LYS A 230 -17.26 -3.75 17.58
CA LYS A 230 -16.89 -4.18 18.93
C LYS A 230 -17.25 -5.65 19.20
N GLN A 231 -18.44 -6.07 18.78
CA GLN A 231 -18.91 -7.44 18.94
C GLN A 231 -18.10 -8.40 18.07
N THR A 232 -17.86 -8.05 16.80
CA THR A 232 -17.08 -8.85 15.85
C THR A 232 -15.65 -9.04 16.35
N LEU A 233 -14.98 -7.96 16.78
CA LEU A 233 -13.62 -8.05 17.34
C LEU A 233 -13.58 -8.95 18.56
N LYS A 234 -14.51 -8.78 19.51
CA LYS A 234 -14.60 -9.62 20.70
C LYS A 234 -14.79 -11.10 20.36
N ALA A 235 -15.67 -11.42 19.42
CA ALA A 235 -15.93 -12.79 19.00
C ALA A 235 -14.69 -13.46 18.38
N HIS A 236 -13.92 -12.73 17.58
CA HIS A 236 -12.72 -13.24 16.91
C HIS A 236 -11.50 -13.26 17.83
N ASN A 237 -11.44 -12.41 18.84
CA ASN A 237 -10.32 -12.36 19.79
C ASN A 237 -10.20 -13.60 20.68
N ASN A 238 -11.26 -14.40 20.82
CA ASN A 238 -11.22 -15.65 21.60
C ASN A 238 -10.09 -16.58 21.16
N LYS A 239 -9.73 -16.55 19.85
CA LYS A 239 -8.65 -17.34 19.28
C LYS A 239 -7.27 -16.79 19.62
N PHE A 240 -7.12 -15.47 19.69
CA PHE A 240 -5.83 -14.80 19.79
C PHE A 240 -5.52 -14.32 21.21
N LYS A 241 -6.55 -14.16 22.04
CA LYS A 241 -6.44 -13.68 23.44
C LYS A 241 -5.67 -12.35 23.55
N LEU A 242 -5.89 -11.45 22.60
CA LEU A 242 -5.35 -10.10 22.65
C LEU A 242 -6.11 -9.26 23.69
N VAL A 243 -5.42 -8.31 24.30
CA VAL A 243 -5.97 -7.40 25.32
C VAL A 243 -6.17 -6.00 24.70
#